data_bcd911f7dcf9fa09909654892de55c7f
#
_entry.id   bcd911f7dcf9fa09909654892de55c7f
#
_cell.length_a   1.000
_cell.length_b   1.000
_cell.length_c   1.000
_cell.angle_alpha   90.00
_cell.angle_beta   90.00
_cell.angle_gamma   90.00
#
_symmetry.space_group_name_H-M   'P 1'
#
loop_
_entity.id
_entity.type
_entity.pdbx_description
1 polymer ?
#
loop_
_entity_poly.entity_id
_entity_poly.type
_entity_poly.pdbx_seq_one_letter_code
_entity_poly.pdbx_strand_id
1 'polypeptide(L)'
;VRTALTPVVLAALLVVAGCGGGGSAASTRPTVEGLKTERAQGAWIFHPAGTPKRLIIFFHGQGDETESTPANHRDWIDHLVKKGAVVVYPRYEQVYSKAVLDPAVAGVRKASGRLELKGLPVFALGYSRGAALAVEYAAVAKREQVPVPDAVESVNPVPYGETARIVNLKPLQPRTILALIVSEKDPHASDGAGLLLQRLRDSGFPGGQIELNIARSHGSFTADHLAPLSSSAAARAAYWAPTDALIRTLHDQ
;
A
#
# COMPACT_ATOMS: atom_id res chain seq x y z
N VAL A 1 53.70 -36.79 15.15
CA VAL A 1 52.83 -37.40 14.13
C VAL A 1 52.25 -36.24 13.34
N ARG A 2 52.77 -36.00 12.12
CA ARG A 2 52.31 -34.98 11.19
C ARG A 2 51.37 -35.67 10.22
N THR A 3 50.08 -35.29 10.18
CA THR A 3 49.11 -35.73 9.19
C THR A 3 49.05 -34.70 8.08
N ALA A 4 49.41 -35.12 6.87
CA ALA A 4 49.35 -34.30 5.65
C ALA A 4 47.92 -34.23 5.12
N LEU A 5 47.47 -33.00 4.83
CA LEU A 5 46.21 -32.72 4.11
C LEU A 5 46.50 -32.65 2.62
N THR A 6 45.86 -33.52 1.86
CA THR A 6 45.90 -33.55 0.39
C THR A 6 44.86 -32.53 -0.17
N PRO A 7 45.20 -31.69 -1.13
CA PRO A 7 44.21 -30.81 -1.75
C PRO A 7 43.42 -31.55 -2.85
N VAL A 8 42.11 -31.51 -2.76
CA VAL A 8 41.19 -31.92 -3.82
C VAL A 8 41.08 -30.79 -4.83
N VAL A 9 41.57 -31.02 -6.03
CA VAL A 9 41.41 -30.13 -7.18
C VAL A 9 40.04 -30.38 -7.78
N LEU A 10 39.13 -29.43 -7.66
CA LEU A 10 37.83 -29.45 -8.34
C LEU A 10 37.99 -28.80 -9.72
N ALA A 11 37.92 -29.59 -10.77
CA ALA A 11 37.95 -29.13 -12.16
C ALA A 11 36.59 -28.49 -12.49
N ALA A 12 36.60 -27.20 -12.77
CA ALA A 12 35.43 -26.48 -13.31
C ALA A 12 35.33 -26.72 -14.83
N LEU A 13 34.30 -27.43 -15.26
CA LEU A 13 33.89 -27.49 -16.67
C LEU A 13 33.23 -26.18 -17.08
N LEU A 14 33.90 -25.39 -17.91
CA LEU A 14 33.32 -24.30 -18.65
C LEU A 14 32.49 -24.87 -19.81
N VAL A 15 31.19 -24.81 -19.70
CA VAL A 15 30.27 -24.96 -20.86
C VAL A 15 30.03 -23.57 -21.44
N VAL A 16 30.67 -23.31 -22.58
CA VAL A 16 30.36 -22.16 -23.43
C VAL A 16 29.10 -22.53 -24.25
N ALA A 17 27.95 -22.00 -23.89
CA ALA A 17 26.75 -22.08 -24.71
C ALA A 17 26.51 -20.73 -25.38
N GLY A 18 26.31 -20.81 -26.69
CA GLY A 18 26.38 -19.77 -27.68
C GLY A 18 25.34 -18.62 -27.58
N CYS A 19 25.69 -17.56 -28.24
CA CYS A 19 24.87 -16.40 -28.57
C CYS A 19 23.52 -16.80 -29.18
N GLY A 20 22.45 -16.41 -28.53
CA GLY A 20 21.09 -16.47 -29.07
C GLY A 20 20.37 -15.18 -28.71
N GLY A 21 19.90 -14.47 -29.74
CA GLY A 21 19.34 -13.15 -29.83
C GLY A 21 18.51 -12.66 -28.66
N GLY A 22 18.80 -11.43 -28.22
CA GLY A 22 18.05 -10.67 -27.26
C GLY A 22 16.66 -10.28 -27.79
N GLY A 23 15.70 -11.15 -27.58
CA GLY A 23 14.30 -10.76 -27.56
C GLY A 23 14.01 -10.15 -26.20
N SER A 24 13.85 -8.82 -26.14
CA SER A 24 13.28 -8.12 -25.00
C SER A 24 11.89 -8.74 -24.77
N ALA A 25 11.77 -9.63 -23.77
CA ALA A 25 10.49 -10.13 -23.33
C ALA A 25 9.69 -8.93 -22.83
N ALA A 26 8.82 -8.40 -23.68
CA ALA A 26 7.78 -7.48 -23.28
C ALA A 26 7.02 -8.18 -22.16
N SER A 27 7.19 -7.67 -20.92
CA SER A 27 6.42 -8.10 -19.77
C SER A 27 4.93 -8.07 -20.16
N THR A 28 4.38 -9.26 -20.44
CA THR A 28 2.96 -9.42 -20.68
C THR A 28 2.23 -9.02 -19.42
N ARG A 29 1.70 -7.79 -19.42
CA ARG A 29 0.85 -7.26 -18.36
C ARG A 29 -0.38 -8.15 -18.27
N PRO A 30 -0.76 -8.62 -17.06
CA PRO A 30 -2.10 -9.14 -16.88
C PRO A 30 -3.08 -7.98 -17.06
N THR A 31 -3.66 -7.89 -18.23
CA THR A 31 -4.82 -7.04 -18.47
C THR A 31 -6.01 -7.72 -17.81
N VAL A 32 -6.58 -7.10 -16.79
CA VAL A 32 -7.93 -7.47 -16.37
C VAL A 32 -8.85 -6.99 -17.48
N GLU A 33 -9.61 -7.90 -18.04
CA GLU A 33 -10.57 -7.60 -19.11
C GLU A 33 -11.44 -6.40 -18.69
N GLY A 34 -11.44 -5.33 -19.48
CA GLY A 34 -12.24 -4.14 -19.23
C GLY A 34 -11.62 -3.06 -18.31
N LEU A 35 -10.43 -3.26 -17.72
CA LEU A 35 -9.79 -2.22 -16.90
C LEU A 35 -8.57 -1.63 -17.60
N LYS A 36 -8.66 -0.33 -17.91
CA LYS A 36 -7.53 0.43 -18.46
C LYS A 36 -6.48 0.65 -17.36
N THR A 37 -5.28 0.11 -17.56
CA THR A 37 -4.13 0.33 -16.68
C THR A 37 -3.14 1.26 -17.39
N GLU A 38 -2.72 2.32 -16.71
CA GLU A 38 -1.72 3.27 -17.19
C GLU A 38 -0.51 3.29 -16.25
N ARG A 39 0.69 3.36 -16.81
CA ARG A 39 1.92 3.58 -16.05
C ARG A 39 2.31 5.06 -16.15
N ALA A 40 2.12 5.80 -15.06
CA ALA A 40 2.67 7.12 -14.90
C ALA A 40 4.12 7.04 -14.37
N GLN A 41 4.90 8.10 -14.53
CA GLN A 41 6.22 8.17 -13.92
C GLN A 41 6.06 8.17 -12.38
N GLY A 42 6.48 7.09 -11.72
CA GLY A 42 6.42 6.92 -10.27
C GLY A 42 5.08 6.40 -9.73
N ALA A 43 4.11 6.01 -10.58
CA ALA A 43 2.87 5.39 -10.13
C ALA A 43 2.22 4.51 -11.21
N TRP A 44 1.32 3.63 -10.77
CA TRP A 44 0.34 2.97 -11.62
C TRP A 44 -1.01 3.64 -11.44
N ILE A 45 -1.79 3.76 -12.52
CA ILE A 45 -3.15 4.27 -12.50
C ILE A 45 -4.08 3.20 -13.07
N PHE A 46 -5.12 2.87 -12.32
CA PHE A 46 -6.16 1.92 -12.74
C PHE A 46 -7.47 2.68 -12.90
N HIS A 47 -8.04 2.59 -14.09
CA HIS A 47 -9.24 3.33 -14.45
C HIS A 47 -10.48 2.43 -14.40
N PRO A 48 -11.62 2.91 -13.86
CA PRO A 48 -12.89 2.22 -13.99
C PRO A 48 -13.37 2.25 -15.46
N ALA A 49 -14.31 1.36 -15.80
CA ALA A 49 -14.90 1.32 -17.14
C ALA A 49 -15.71 2.59 -17.49
N GLY A 50 -16.23 3.29 -16.49
CA GLY A 50 -17.00 4.53 -16.64
C GLY A 50 -16.37 5.73 -15.95
N THR A 51 -17.15 6.79 -15.78
CA THR A 51 -16.72 7.99 -15.06
C THR A 51 -16.32 7.64 -13.62
N PRO A 52 -15.14 8.02 -13.16
CA PRO A 52 -14.72 7.79 -11.79
C PRO A 52 -15.66 8.46 -10.78
N LYS A 53 -15.96 7.74 -9.71
CA LYS A 53 -16.80 8.23 -8.60
C LYS A 53 -15.95 8.69 -7.41
N ARG A 54 -14.67 8.28 -7.36
CA ARG A 54 -13.71 8.60 -6.29
C ARG A 54 -12.28 8.35 -6.72
N LEU A 55 -11.34 8.96 -6.00
CA LEU A 55 -9.92 8.64 -6.08
C LEU A 55 -9.53 7.78 -4.89
N ILE A 56 -8.82 6.68 -5.13
CA ILE A 56 -8.14 5.90 -4.08
C ILE A 56 -6.64 5.94 -4.34
N ILE A 57 -5.87 6.33 -3.34
CA ILE A 57 -4.40 6.25 -3.34
C ILE A 57 -4.02 5.05 -2.51
N PHE A 58 -3.47 4.01 -3.15
CA PHE A 58 -3.15 2.73 -2.51
C PHE A 58 -1.65 2.63 -2.23
N PHE A 59 -1.27 2.70 -0.96
CA PHE A 59 0.12 2.58 -0.49
C PHE A 59 0.45 1.13 -0.14
N HIS A 60 1.45 0.57 -0.81
CA HIS A 60 1.86 -0.83 -0.63
C HIS A 60 2.77 -1.04 0.59
N GLY A 61 2.90 -2.31 1.02
CA GLY A 61 3.83 -2.71 2.06
C GLY A 61 5.29 -2.64 1.61
N GLN A 62 6.18 -3.08 2.50
CA GLN A 62 7.58 -3.29 2.20
C GLN A 62 7.80 -4.75 1.80
N GLY A 63 8.68 -5.00 0.84
CA GLY A 63 9.05 -6.35 0.40
C GLY A 63 9.94 -6.33 -0.84
N ASP A 64 9.91 -7.41 -1.59
CA ASP A 64 10.67 -7.60 -2.82
C ASP A 64 10.21 -6.64 -3.93
N GLU A 65 10.93 -6.64 -5.07
CA GLU A 65 10.51 -5.88 -6.26
C GLU A 65 9.05 -6.11 -6.65
N THR A 66 8.51 -7.29 -6.33
CA THR A 66 7.11 -7.64 -6.53
C THR A 66 6.13 -6.80 -5.73
N GLU A 67 6.50 -6.26 -4.56
CA GLU A 67 5.63 -5.41 -3.76
C GLU A 67 5.58 -3.96 -4.26
N SER A 68 6.63 -3.50 -4.94
CA SER A 68 6.61 -2.21 -5.65
C SER A 68 5.75 -2.26 -6.92
N THR A 69 5.26 -3.44 -7.29
CA THR A 69 4.29 -3.65 -8.36
C THR A 69 2.91 -3.92 -7.74
N PRO A 70 1.82 -3.65 -8.46
CA PRO A 70 0.48 -3.89 -7.94
C PRO A 70 0.09 -5.39 -7.87
N ALA A 71 1.00 -6.32 -8.18
CA ALA A 71 0.68 -7.75 -8.31
C ALA A 71 0.05 -8.33 -7.05
N ASN A 72 0.64 -8.09 -5.88
CA ASN A 72 0.16 -8.65 -4.60
C ASN A 72 -1.17 -8.04 -4.13
N HIS A 73 -1.50 -6.84 -4.62
CA HIS A 73 -2.75 -6.13 -4.28
C HIS A 73 -3.75 -6.11 -5.43
N ARG A 74 -3.46 -6.84 -6.53
CA ARG A 74 -4.22 -6.76 -7.76
C ARG A 74 -5.70 -7.01 -7.58
N ASP A 75 -6.07 -8.08 -6.88
CA ASP A 75 -7.46 -8.45 -6.67
C ASP A 75 -8.23 -7.39 -5.89
N TRP A 76 -7.59 -6.77 -4.89
CA TRP A 76 -8.21 -5.69 -4.13
C TRP A 76 -8.35 -4.43 -4.97
N ILE A 77 -7.32 -4.06 -5.71
CA ILE A 77 -7.37 -2.92 -6.64
C ILE A 77 -8.49 -3.12 -7.66
N ASP A 78 -8.59 -4.31 -8.26
CA ASP A 78 -9.64 -4.64 -9.23
C ASP A 78 -11.05 -4.54 -8.61
N HIS A 79 -11.20 -4.97 -7.35
CA HIS A 79 -12.46 -4.80 -6.61
C HIS A 79 -12.84 -3.31 -6.46
N LEU A 80 -11.90 -2.47 -6.06
CA LEU A 80 -12.12 -1.03 -5.89
C LEU A 80 -12.45 -0.34 -7.22
N VAL A 81 -11.73 -0.72 -8.28
CA VAL A 81 -11.94 -0.18 -9.63
C VAL A 81 -13.30 -0.58 -10.19
N LYS A 82 -13.74 -1.83 -10.01
CA LYS A 82 -15.08 -2.30 -10.37
C LYS A 82 -16.20 -1.54 -9.65
N LYS A 83 -15.90 -1.00 -8.47
CA LYS A 83 -16.82 -0.13 -7.70
C LYS A 83 -16.74 1.35 -8.09
N GLY A 84 -16.04 1.66 -9.19
CA GLY A 84 -15.98 2.99 -9.76
C GLY A 84 -14.86 3.87 -9.21
N ALA A 85 -13.87 3.32 -8.53
CA ALA A 85 -12.69 4.08 -8.14
C ALA A 85 -11.68 4.20 -9.28
N VAL A 86 -11.08 5.37 -9.46
CA VAL A 86 -9.76 5.46 -10.06
C VAL A 86 -8.74 5.20 -8.96
N VAL A 87 -7.82 4.25 -9.18
CA VAL A 87 -6.82 3.90 -8.17
C VAL A 87 -5.45 4.35 -8.63
N VAL A 88 -4.76 5.13 -7.79
CA VAL A 88 -3.36 5.51 -7.95
C VAL A 88 -2.53 4.69 -6.98
N TYR A 89 -1.60 3.92 -7.50
CA TYR A 89 -0.66 3.08 -6.75
C TYR A 89 0.74 3.66 -6.93
N PRO A 90 1.21 4.52 -5.99
CA PRO A 90 2.52 5.14 -6.08
C PRO A 90 3.62 4.09 -5.91
N ARG A 91 4.72 4.27 -6.64
CA ARG A 91 5.92 3.45 -6.52
C ARG A 91 6.94 4.17 -5.66
N TYR A 92 7.44 3.47 -4.66
CA TYR A 92 8.52 3.93 -3.79
C TYR A 92 9.41 2.75 -3.45
N GLU A 93 10.65 3.05 -3.10
CA GLU A 93 11.63 2.00 -2.84
C GLU A 93 11.33 1.22 -1.56
N GLN A 94 11.72 -0.03 -1.57
CA GLN A 94 11.45 -1.01 -0.53
C GLN A 94 12.40 -0.88 0.67
N VAL A 95 13.51 -0.18 0.48
CA VAL A 95 14.54 -0.07 1.52
C VAL A 95 14.01 0.75 2.69
N TYR A 96 14.33 0.36 3.92
CA TYR A 96 14.14 1.13 5.15
C TYR A 96 14.88 2.48 5.09
N SER A 97 14.58 3.30 4.10
CA SER A 97 15.16 4.60 3.96
C SER A 97 14.18 5.67 4.45
N LYS A 98 14.76 6.73 5.01
CA LYS A 98 14.06 7.90 5.56
C LYS A 98 13.17 8.65 4.54
N ALA A 99 13.15 8.22 3.28
CA ALA A 99 12.69 9.03 2.15
C ALA A 99 11.59 8.37 1.30
N VAL A 100 10.79 7.44 1.85
CA VAL A 100 9.69 6.83 1.07
C VAL A 100 8.50 7.73 0.85
N LEU A 101 8.27 8.71 1.73
CA LEU A 101 7.15 9.63 1.59
C LEU A 101 7.33 10.54 0.37
N ASP A 102 8.54 11.07 0.16
CA ASP A 102 8.79 12.02 -0.93
C ASP A 102 8.58 11.39 -2.33
N PRO A 103 9.12 10.18 -2.65
CA PRO A 103 8.81 9.52 -3.92
C PRO A 103 7.34 9.09 -4.04
N ALA A 104 6.69 8.69 -2.95
CA ALA A 104 5.26 8.37 -2.97
C ALA A 104 4.41 9.60 -3.31
N VAL A 105 4.67 10.74 -2.66
CA VAL A 105 4.02 12.04 -2.94
C VAL A 105 4.29 12.48 -4.38
N ALA A 106 5.53 12.36 -4.85
CA ALA A 106 5.89 12.70 -6.23
C ALA A 106 5.15 11.83 -7.26
N GLY A 107 5.03 10.53 -7.00
CA GLY A 107 4.26 9.59 -7.83
C GLY A 107 2.78 9.96 -7.88
N VAL A 108 2.18 10.24 -6.72
CA VAL A 108 0.79 10.70 -6.65
C VAL A 108 0.59 12.03 -7.38
N ARG A 109 1.48 13.02 -7.19
CA ARG A 109 1.41 14.32 -7.89
C ARG A 109 1.40 14.15 -9.41
N LYS A 110 2.29 13.31 -9.95
CA LYS A 110 2.37 13.06 -11.39
C LYS A 110 1.17 12.29 -11.92
N ALA A 111 0.64 11.35 -11.14
CA ALA A 111 -0.55 10.60 -11.53
C ALA A 111 -1.81 11.46 -11.47
N SER A 112 -2.01 12.21 -10.39
CA SER A 112 -3.18 13.08 -10.22
C SER A 112 -3.26 14.21 -11.23
N GLY A 113 -2.11 14.74 -11.68
CA GLY A 113 -2.06 15.74 -12.76
C GLY A 113 -2.53 15.24 -14.14
N ARG A 114 -2.82 13.93 -14.27
CA ARG A 114 -3.34 13.29 -15.50
C ARG A 114 -4.82 12.90 -15.38
N LEU A 115 -5.45 13.23 -14.27
CA LEU A 115 -6.79 12.78 -13.92
C LEU A 115 -7.72 13.97 -13.69
N GLU A 116 -8.95 13.83 -14.14
CA GLU A 116 -10.03 14.76 -13.80
C GLU A 116 -10.58 14.39 -12.41
N LEU A 117 -10.08 15.07 -11.37
CA LEU A 117 -10.37 14.76 -9.97
C LEU A 117 -11.30 15.76 -9.28
N LYS A 118 -11.75 16.80 -10.00
CA LYS A 118 -12.55 17.87 -9.40
C LYS A 118 -13.84 17.31 -8.78
N GLY A 119 -14.01 17.54 -7.48
CA GLY A 119 -15.22 17.13 -6.76
C GLY A 119 -15.29 15.63 -6.40
N LEU A 120 -14.24 14.85 -6.71
CA LEU A 120 -14.19 13.46 -6.28
C LEU A 120 -13.74 13.34 -4.82
N PRO A 121 -14.41 12.52 -3.99
CA PRO A 121 -13.89 12.17 -2.69
C PRO A 121 -12.58 11.41 -2.83
N VAL A 122 -11.62 11.69 -1.93
CA VAL A 122 -10.27 11.14 -1.94
C VAL A 122 -10.08 10.19 -0.76
N PHE A 123 -9.55 9.03 -1.04
CA PHE A 123 -9.30 7.96 -0.09
C PHE A 123 -7.83 7.57 -0.10
N ALA A 124 -7.19 7.45 1.06
CA ALA A 124 -5.86 6.86 1.17
C ALA A 124 -5.98 5.50 1.86
N LEU A 125 -5.56 4.44 1.18
CA LEU A 125 -5.53 3.08 1.69
C LEU A 125 -4.09 2.62 1.77
N GLY A 126 -3.66 2.10 2.89
CA GLY A 126 -2.31 1.61 3.06
C GLY A 126 -2.26 0.26 3.77
N TYR A 127 -1.30 -0.57 3.38
CA TYR A 127 -1.03 -1.87 3.98
C TYR A 127 0.40 -1.95 4.52
N SER A 128 0.57 -2.54 5.71
CA SER A 128 1.88 -2.76 6.33
C SER A 128 2.63 -1.43 6.51
N ARG A 129 3.82 -1.27 5.95
CA ARG A 129 4.51 0.02 5.91
C ARG A 129 3.68 1.11 5.23
N GLY A 130 2.97 0.77 4.16
CA GLY A 130 2.07 1.69 3.46
C GLY A 130 0.92 2.18 4.35
N ALA A 131 0.54 1.43 5.37
CA ALA A 131 -0.50 1.79 6.32
C ALA A 131 -0.17 3.08 7.11
N ALA A 132 1.04 3.16 7.66
CA ALA A 132 1.49 4.38 8.32
C ALA A 132 1.80 5.49 7.30
N LEU A 133 2.34 5.13 6.12
CA LEU A 133 2.62 6.08 5.04
C LEU A 133 1.35 6.78 4.53
N ALA A 134 0.21 6.09 4.50
CA ALA A 134 -1.08 6.68 4.13
C ALA A 134 -1.50 7.82 5.08
N VAL A 135 -1.29 7.64 6.39
CA VAL A 135 -1.55 8.68 7.40
C VAL A 135 -0.57 9.85 7.26
N GLU A 136 0.71 9.55 7.03
CA GLU A 136 1.74 10.58 6.84
C GLU A 136 1.52 11.36 5.54
N TYR A 137 1.10 10.70 4.47
CA TYR A 137 0.68 11.33 3.24
C TYR A 137 -0.47 12.31 3.49
N ALA A 138 -1.51 11.88 4.20
CA ALA A 138 -2.65 12.75 4.53
C ALA A 138 -2.24 14.00 5.31
N ALA A 139 -1.27 13.87 6.23
CA ALA A 139 -0.75 15.00 6.99
C ALA A 139 0.01 16.03 6.13
N VAL A 140 0.68 15.59 5.07
CA VAL A 140 1.46 16.49 4.20
C VAL A 140 0.72 16.92 2.93
N ALA A 141 -0.36 16.25 2.55
CA ALA A 141 -1.01 16.37 1.24
C ALA A 141 -1.35 17.81 0.86
N LYS A 142 -1.91 18.59 1.80
CA LYS A 142 -2.25 20.00 1.55
C LYS A 142 -1.01 20.85 1.25
N ARG A 143 0.05 20.69 2.04
CA ARG A 143 1.31 21.41 1.85
C ARG A 143 1.98 21.03 0.52
N GLU A 144 1.92 19.75 0.19
CA GLU A 144 2.53 19.21 -1.02
C GLU A 144 1.66 19.41 -2.28
N GLN A 145 0.49 20.04 -2.15
CA GLN A 145 -0.43 20.31 -3.26
C GLN A 145 -0.80 19.04 -4.05
N VAL A 146 -1.09 17.98 -3.31
CA VAL A 146 -1.59 16.70 -3.84
C VAL A 146 -2.99 16.44 -3.29
N PRO A 147 -3.78 15.50 -3.85
CA PRO A 147 -5.12 15.20 -3.36
C PRO A 147 -5.15 14.92 -1.86
N VAL A 148 -5.95 15.69 -1.12
CA VAL A 148 -6.08 15.59 0.34
C VAL A 148 -7.12 14.54 0.66
N PRO A 149 -6.79 13.46 1.41
CA PRO A 149 -7.75 12.43 1.75
C PRO A 149 -8.86 12.92 2.69
N ASP A 150 -10.10 12.59 2.36
CA ASP A 150 -11.28 12.71 3.23
C ASP A 150 -11.29 11.57 4.25
N ALA A 151 -10.78 10.39 3.87
CA ALA A 151 -10.58 9.28 4.78
C ALA A 151 -9.27 8.52 4.50
N VAL A 152 -8.74 7.89 5.55
CA VAL A 152 -7.55 7.03 5.50
C VAL A 152 -7.88 5.69 6.13
N GLU A 153 -7.53 4.61 5.45
CA GLU A 153 -7.56 3.27 6.01
C GLU A 153 -6.13 2.73 6.14
N SER A 154 -5.77 2.36 7.36
CA SER A 154 -4.45 1.89 7.74
C SER A 154 -4.55 0.42 8.14
N VAL A 155 -4.10 -0.50 7.27
CA VAL A 155 -4.23 -1.95 7.43
C VAL A 155 -2.91 -2.56 7.85
N ASN A 156 -2.88 -3.22 9.00
CA ASN A 156 -1.71 -3.84 9.60
C ASN A 156 -0.50 -2.90 9.63
N PRO A 157 -0.62 -1.69 10.23
CA PRO A 157 0.50 -0.77 10.30
C PRO A 157 1.67 -1.40 11.05
N VAL A 158 2.88 -1.26 10.51
CA VAL A 158 4.10 -1.70 11.20
C VAL A 158 4.86 -0.51 11.75
N PRO A 159 5.59 -0.67 12.87
CA PRO A 159 6.42 0.39 13.41
C PRO A 159 7.51 0.75 12.38
N TYR A 160 7.83 2.03 12.27
CA TYR A 160 9.01 2.43 11.53
C TYR A 160 10.25 2.02 12.31
N GLY A 161 11.26 1.50 11.59
CA GLY A 161 12.57 1.31 12.18
C GLY A 161 13.16 2.66 12.66
N GLU A 162 14.14 2.63 13.53
CA GLU A 162 14.79 3.80 14.16
C GLU A 162 15.28 4.88 13.19
N THR A 163 15.41 4.52 11.90
CA THR A 163 15.89 5.41 10.84
C THR A 163 14.79 6.12 10.05
N ALA A 164 13.51 5.83 10.32
CA ALA A 164 12.41 6.45 9.59
C ALA A 164 12.23 7.91 10.04
N ARG A 165 11.99 8.80 9.07
CA ARG A 165 11.64 10.19 9.35
C ARG A 165 10.27 10.21 10.06
N ILE A 166 10.23 10.74 11.26
CA ILE A 166 8.95 10.96 11.95
C ILE A 166 8.29 12.19 11.32
N VAL A 167 7.19 11.95 10.60
CA VAL A 167 6.38 13.03 10.01
C VAL A 167 5.54 13.67 11.13
N ASN A 168 5.47 14.99 11.14
CA ASN A 168 4.58 15.71 12.04
C ASN A 168 3.13 15.52 11.56
N LEU A 169 2.27 14.93 12.40
CA LEU A 169 0.86 14.67 12.07
C LEU A 169 -0.08 15.85 12.40
N LYS A 170 0.39 16.92 13.05
CA LYS A 170 -0.44 18.13 13.35
C LYS A 170 -1.15 18.72 12.14
N PRO A 171 -0.58 18.70 10.90
CA PRO A 171 -1.29 19.22 9.71
C PRO A 171 -2.41 18.33 9.19
N LEU A 172 -2.59 17.11 9.74
CA LEU A 172 -3.68 16.23 9.35
C LEU A 172 -5.04 16.93 9.57
N GLN A 173 -5.91 16.87 8.56
CA GLN A 173 -7.19 17.59 8.64
C GLN A 173 -8.07 16.97 9.74
N PRO A 174 -8.63 17.76 10.68
CA PRO A 174 -9.40 17.23 11.81
C PRO A 174 -10.68 16.47 11.40
N ARG A 175 -11.18 16.71 10.17
CA ARG A 175 -12.35 16.04 9.62
C ARG A 175 -12.05 14.71 8.92
N THR A 176 -10.77 14.41 8.68
CA THR A 176 -10.37 13.14 8.04
C THR A 176 -10.79 11.97 8.91
N ILE A 177 -11.49 11.00 8.34
CA ILE A 177 -11.84 9.76 9.05
C ILE A 177 -10.63 8.81 8.97
N LEU A 178 -10.24 8.24 10.10
CA LEU A 178 -9.17 7.25 10.19
C LEU A 178 -9.71 5.89 10.61
N ALA A 179 -9.62 4.90 9.74
CA ALA A 179 -9.90 3.51 10.08
C ALA A 179 -8.57 2.74 10.19
N LEU A 180 -8.34 2.13 11.33
CA LEU A 180 -7.22 1.22 11.56
C LEU A 180 -7.74 -0.20 11.60
N ILE A 181 -7.16 -1.10 10.80
CA ILE A 181 -7.46 -2.53 10.83
C ILE A 181 -6.19 -3.27 11.27
N VAL A 182 -6.31 -4.06 12.33
CA VAL A 182 -5.20 -4.83 12.90
C VAL A 182 -5.57 -6.31 12.88
N SER A 183 -4.72 -7.13 12.32
CA SER A 183 -4.88 -8.58 12.34
C SER A 183 -4.56 -9.15 13.71
N GLU A 184 -5.45 -9.99 14.24
CA GLU A 184 -5.34 -10.58 15.59
C GLU A 184 -4.03 -11.33 15.84
N LYS A 185 -3.49 -11.98 14.81
CA LYS A 185 -2.26 -12.79 14.89
C LYS A 185 -1.03 -12.05 14.36
N ASP A 186 -1.08 -10.73 14.28
CA ASP A 186 0.04 -9.90 13.83
C ASP A 186 0.53 -8.99 14.97
N PRO A 187 1.55 -9.41 15.74
CA PRO A 187 2.07 -8.61 16.84
C PRO A 187 2.70 -7.30 16.33
N HIS A 188 3.33 -7.31 15.16
CA HIS A 188 3.95 -6.11 14.58
C HIS A 188 2.89 -5.06 14.22
N ALA A 189 1.75 -5.49 13.69
CA ALA A 189 0.64 -4.57 13.42
C ALA A 189 0.03 -4.00 14.69
N SER A 190 -0.04 -4.79 15.77
CA SER A 190 -0.50 -4.31 17.08
C SER A 190 0.41 -3.22 17.64
N ASP A 191 1.73 -3.43 17.59
CA ASP A 191 2.73 -2.45 18.01
C ASP A 191 2.69 -1.19 17.13
N GLY A 192 2.60 -1.37 15.81
CA GLY A 192 2.49 -0.28 14.85
C GLY A 192 1.23 0.56 15.03
N ALA A 193 0.09 -0.08 15.28
CA ALA A 193 -1.17 0.61 15.57
C ALA A 193 -1.08 1.39 16.90
N GLY A 194 -0.51 0.78 17.94
CA GLY A 194 -0.27 1.45 19.23
C GLY A 194 0.56 2.72 19.07
N LEU A 195 1.68 2.63 18.35
CA LEU A 195 2.54 3.77 18.07
C LEU A 195 1.82 4.84 17.23
N LEU A 196 1.09 4.45 16.20
CA LEU A 196 0.35 5.38 15.36
C LEU A 196 -0.74 6.12 16.15
N LEU A 197 -1.50 5.42 16.97
CA LEU A 197 -2.51 5.99 17.85
C LEU A 197 -1.89 6.97 18.87
N GLN A 198 -0.70 6.66 19.41
CA GLN A 198 0.02 7.57 20.28
C GLN A 198 0.41 8.85 19.53
N ARG A 199 0.99 8.74 18.34
CA ARG A 199 1.36 9.89 17.51
C ARG A 199 0.16 10.77 17.13
N LEU A 200 -0.98 10.17 16.84
CA LEU A 200 -2.24 10.89 16.56
C LEU A 200 -2.70 11.67 17.79
N ARG A 201 -2.70 11.06 18.99
CA ARG A 201 -3.01 11.76 20.25
C ARG A 201 -2.07 12.92 20.51
N ASP A 202 -0.76 12.71 20.37
CA ASP A 202 0.26 13.74 20.58
C ASP A 202 0.15 14.89 19.57
N SER A 203 -0.39 14.63 18.40
CA SER A 203 -0.68 15.65 17.39
C SER A 203 -1.94 16.46 17.67
N GLY A 204 -2.78 16.02 18.62
CA GLY A 204 -4.10 16.60 18.91
C GLY A 204 -5.20 16.19 17.93
N PHE A 205 -5.00 15.09 17.17
CA PHE A 205 -6.01 14.60 16.24
C PHE A 205 -7.25 14.10 16.99
N PRO A 206 -8.49 14.45 16.55
CA PRO A 206 -9.71 14.10 17.27
C PRO A 206 -9.92 12.60 17.38
N GLY A 207 -10.02 12.08 18.62
CA GLY A 207 -10.22 10.65 18.86
C GLY A 207 -11.54 10.10 18.28
N GLY A 208 -12.58 10.94 18.19
CA GLY A 208 -13.86 10.57 17.58
C GLY A 208 -13.82 10.36 16.06
N GLN A 209 -12.70 10.71 15.41
CA GLN A 209 -12.45 10.44 13.99
C GLN A 209 -11.67 9.15 13.76
N ILE A 210 -11.34 8.40 14.82
CA ILE A 210 -10.53 7.19 14.75
C ILE A 210 -11.41 5.97 15.04
N GLU A 211 -11.45 5.04 14.10
CA GLU A 211 -12.05 3.72 14.24
C GLU A 211 -10.96 2.64 14.26
N LEU A 212 -10.98 1.77 15.26
CA LEU A 212 -10.06 0.64 15.37
C LEU A 212 -10.82 -0.68 15.24
N ASN A 213 -10.49 -1.43 14.21
CA ASN A 213 -11.06 -2.72 13.89
C ASN A 213 -10.02 -3.84 14.06
N ILE A 214 -10.41 -4.92 14.72
CA ILE A 214 -9.57 -6.12 14.87
C ILE A 214 -10.10 -7.20 13.92
N ALA A 215 -9.31 -7.52 12.89
CA ALA A 215 -9.57 -8.68 12.04
C ALA A 215 -9.28 -9.96 12.84
N ARG A 216 -10.30 -10.81 13.01
CA ARG A 216 -10.19 -12.01 13.85
C ARG A 216 -10.05 -13.27 13.02
N SER A 217 -9.24 -14.19 13.53
CA SER A 217 -9.12 -15.56 13.00
C SER A 217 -10.39 -16.36 13.27
N HIS A 218 -10.83 -17.16 12.30
CA HIS A 218 -11.96 -18.06 12.46
C HIS A 218 -11.93 -19.20 11.44
N GLY A 219 -12.34 -20.39 11.82
CA GLY A 219 -12.28 -21.58 10.97
C GLY A 219 -10.86 -21.82 10.44
N SER A 220 -10.70 -21.90 9.14
CA SER A 220 -9.39 -22.03 8.46
C SER A 220 -8.73 -20.67 8.14
N PHE A 221 -9.38 -19.55 8.43
CA PHE A 221 -8.81 -18.22 8.20
C PHE A 221 -7.97 -17.80 9.39
N THR A 222 -6.70 -17.50 9.13
CA THR A 222 -5.79 -16.89 10.09
C THR A 222 -5.62 -15.42 9.73
N ALA A 223 -6.00 -14.53 10.64
CA ALA A 223 -5.79 -13.09 10.48
C ALA A 223 -4.36 -12.74 10.95
N ASP A 224 -3.40 -12.94 10.07
CA ASP A 224 -1.98 -12.59 10.25
C ASP A 224 -1.58 -11.40 9.37
N HIS A 225 -0.27 -11.11 9.32
CA HIS A 225 0.25 -9.98 8.54
C HIS A 225 -0.07 -10.08 7.05
N LEU A 226 -0.05 -11.28 6.47
CA LEU A 226 -0.24 -11.51 5.04
C LEU A 226 -1.71 -11.72 4.63
N ALA A 227 -2.60 -11.89 5.60
CA ALA A 227 -4.02 -12.13 5.34
C ALA A 227 -4.69 -11.06 4.43
N PRO A 228 -4.34 -9.76 4.50
CA PRO A 228 -4.89 -8.73 3.59
C PRO A 228 -4.54 -8.95 2.12
N LEU A 229 -3.49 -9.72 1.80
CA LEU A 229 -3.09 -10.04 0.42
C LEU A 229 -3.95 -11.16 -0.20
N SER A 230 -4.75 -11.86 0.62
CA SER A 230 -5.63 -12.93 0.16
C SER A 230 -6.93 -12.36 -0.40
N SER A 231 -7.43 -12.98 -1.49
CA SER A 231 -8.76 -12.71 -2.04
C SER A 231 -9.83 -13.73 -1.59
N SER A 232 -9.55 -14.52 -0.54
CA SER A 232 -10.54 -15.43 0.05
C SER A 232 -11.77 -14.69 0.60
N ALA A 233 -12.90 -15.36 0.71
CA ALA A 233 -14.13 -14.76 1.25
C ALA A 233 -13.93 -14.19 2.66
N ALA A 234 -13.16 -14.88 3.50
CA ALA A 234 -12.83 -14.43 4.85
C ALA A 234 -11.95 -13.17 4.86
N ALA A 235 -10.91 -13.12 4.03
CA ALA A 235 -10.06 -11.93 3.89
C ALA A 235 -10.84 -10.73 3.35
N ARG A 236 -11.70 -10.94 2.35
CA ARG A 236 -12.60 -9.89 1.85
C ARG A 236 -13.53 -9.35 2.94
N ALA A 237 -14.10 -10.22 3.74
CA ALA A 237 -14.95 -9.80 4.86
C ALA A 237 -14.16 -9.02 5.93
N ALA A 238 -12.92 -9.42 6.20
CA ALA A 238 -12.09 -8.80 7.23
C ALA A 238 -11.46 -7.45 6.81
N TYR A 239 -11.12 -7.26 5.52
CA TYR A 239 -10.37 -6.10 5.06
C TYR A 239 -11.10 -5.28 3.99
N TRP A 240 -11.72 -5.93 2.98
CA TRP A 240 -12.35 -5.16 1.88
C TRP A 240 -13.73 -4.63 2.25
N ALA A 241 -14.49 -5.37 3.06
CA ALA A 241 -15.82 -4.92 3.49
C ALA A 241 -15.76 -3.68 4.40
N PRO A 242 -14.81 -3.54 5.35
CA PRO A 242 -14.56 -2.28 6.05
C PRO A 242 -14.21 -1.13 5.11
N THR A 243 -13.29 -1.34 4.13
CA THR A 243 -12.98 -0.35 3.08
C THR A 243 -14.23 0.11 2.36
N ASP A 244 -15.07 -0.84 1.93
CA ASP A 244 -16.34 -0.52 1.26
C ASP A 244 -17.31 0.25 2.16
N ALA A 245 -17.33 -0.06 3.45
CA ALA A 245 -18.17 0.66 4.42
C ALA A 245 -17.68 2.11 4.60
N LEU A 246 -16.38 2.30 4.79
CA LEU A 246 -15.77 3.61 4.94
C LEU A 246 -15.97 4.47 3.68
N ILE A 247 -15.88 3.87 2.49
CA ILE A 247 -16.18 4.55 1.21
C ILE A 247 -17.64 5.03 1.16
N ARG A 248 -18.61 4.25 1.67
CA ARG A 248 -20.03 4.66 1.69
C ARG A 248 -20.26 5.86 2.57
N THR A 249 -19.63 5.94 3.74
CA THR A 249 -19.82 7.07 4.66
C THR A 249 -19.40 8.41 4.07
N LEU A 250 -18.48 8.41 3.09
CA LEU A 250 -18.08 9.65 2.39
C LEU A 250 -19.06 10.09 1.31
N HIS A 251 -19.94 9.21 0.84
CA HIS A 251 -20.95 9.57 -0.15
C HIS A 251 -22.20 10.17 0.46
N ASP A 252 -22.42 9.93 1.75
CA ASP A 252 -23.62 10.35 2.46
C ASP A 252 -23.43 11.71 3.17
N GLN A 253 -22.23 12.32 3.03
CA GLN A 253 -21.88 13.67 3.53
C GLN A 253 -21.89 14.71 2.40
#